data_b316d3a23a3367c15c0ea81666d12b5f
#
_entry.id   b316d3a23a3367c15c0ea81666d12b5f
#
_cell.length_a   1.000
_cell.length_b   1.000
_cell.length_c   1.000
_cell.angle_alpha   90.00
_cell.angle_beta   90.00
_cell.angle_gamma   90.00
#
_symmetry.space_group_name_H-M   'P 1'
#
loop_
_entity.id
_entity.type
_entity.pdbx_description
1 polymer ?
#
loop_
_entity_poly.entity_id
_entity_poly.type
_entity_poly.pdbx_seq_one_letter_code
_entity_poly.pdbx_strand_id
1 'polypeptide(L)'
;MKTSFFKQGFLAIGIACCMQLSAVENPVDYVNTLVGTQSKYELSTGNTYPATAMPWGMNFWTPQTGEMGNGWTYRYDADKIRGFKQTHQPSPWMNDYGQFSIMPTTEGLVFDEEKRASWFSHKGEVATPYYYKVYLCLLYTS
;
A
#
# COMPACT_ATOMS: atom_id res chain seq x y z
N MET A 1 32.98 -43.36 36.46
CA MET A 1 33.37 -42.17 35.68
C MET A 1 32.76 -42.22 34.27
N LYS A 2 31.42 -42.31 34.15
CA LYS A 2 30.71 -42.43 32.85
C LYS A 2 29.43 -41.55 32.72
N THR A 3 29.18 -40.60 33.60
CA THR A 3 27.96 -39.81 33.64
C THR A 3 28.15 -38.34 33.22
N SER A 4 29.37 -37.90 32.92
CA SER A 4 29.68 -36.51 32.58
C SER A 4 29.52 -36.21 31.08
N PHE A 5 29.71 -37.18 30.20
CA PHE A 5 29.63 -36.97 28.75
C PHE A 5 28.20 -36.78 28.23
N PHE A 6 27.22 -37.37 28.86
CA PHE A 6 25.82 -37.28 28.42
C PHE A 6 25.17 -35.91 28.73
N LYS A 7 25.61 -35.25 29.82
CA LYS A 7 25.07 -33.91 30.18
C LYS A 7 25.62 -32.81 29.29
N GLN A 8 26.84 -32.93 28.79
CA GLN A 8 27.41 -31.91 27.87
C GLN A 8 26.83 -32.00 26.47
N GLY A 9 26.45 -33.18 25.98
CA GLY A 9 25.81 -33.35 24.68
C GLY A 9 24.43 -32.74 24.60
N PHE A 10 23.62 -32.84 25.67
CA PHE A 10 22.29 -32.22 25.70
C PHE A 10 22.34 -30.71 25.78
N LEU A 11 23.32 -30.13 26.45
CA LEU A 11 23.46 -28.66 26.50
C LEU A 11 23.88 -28.08 25.15
N ALA A 12 24.76 -28.75 24.43
CA ALA A 12 25.19 -28.31 23.08
C ALA A 12 24.05 -28.36 22.04
N ILE A 13 23.20 -29.37 22.11
CA ILE A 13 22.03 -29.50 21.22
C ILE A 13 20.97 -28.42 21.53
N GLY A 14 20.76 -28.10 22.82
CA GLY A 14 19.84 -27.04 23.23
C GLY A 14 20.28 -25.65 22.75
N ILE A 15 21.56 -25.35 22.80
CA ILE A 15 22.11 -24.07 22.34
C ILE A 15 22.06 -23.96 20.80
N ALA A 16 22.34 -25.05 20.09
CA ALA A 16 22.23 -25.06 18.63
C ALA A 16 20.80 -24.86 18.12
N CYS A 17 19.80 -25.35 18.87
CA CYS A 17 18.38 -25.14 18.49
C CYS A 17 17.92 -23.70 18.75
N CYS A 18 18.53 -22.97 19.68
CA CYS A 18 18.22 -21.57 19.93
C CYS A 18 18.88 -20.59 18.94
N MET A 19 19.89 -21.03 18.19
CA MET A 19 20.58 -20.17 17.20
C MET A 19 19.95 -20.19 15.79
N GLN A 20 18.89 -20.94 15.57
CA GLN A 20 18.12 -20.92 14.33
C GLN A 20 16.90 -19.99 14.38
N LEU A 21 16.91 -18.97 15.24
CA LEU A 21 16.02 -17.83 15.02
C LEU A 21 16.62 -16.97 13.89
N SER A 22 16.32 -17.44 12.73
CA SER A 22 16.66 -16.88 11.43
C SER A 22 16.30 -15.40 11.34
N ALA A 23 17.12 -14.69 10.60
CA ALA A 23 16.91 -13.37 10.10
C ALA A 23 15.46 -12.89 10.23
N VAL A 24 15.25 -11.93 11.09
CA VAL A 24 13.99 -11.20 11.13
C VAL A 24 13.92 -10.49 9.79
N GLU A 25 13.13 -11.05 8.88
CA GLU A 25 12.68 -10.33 7.71
C GLU A 25 12.15 -8.98 8.18
N ASN A 26 12.38 -7.94 7.43
CA ASN A 26 12.00 -6.59 7.82
C ASN A 26 10.49 -6.55 8.14
N PRO A 27 10.05 -6.27 9.38
CA PRO A 27 8.63 -6.36 9.74
C PRO A 27 7.71 -5.49 8.87
N VAL A 28 8.25 -4.44 8.25
CA VAL A 28 7.48 -3.57 7.35
C VAL A 28 7.01 -4.30 6.09
N ASP A 29 7.67 -5.37 5.68
CA ASP A 29 7.30 -6.13 4.49
C ASP A 29 6.03 -6.97 4.71
N TYR A 30 5.62 -7.17 5.95
CA TYR A 30 4.34 -7.81 6.30
C TYR A 30 3.17 -6.84 6.37
N VAL A 31 3.40 -5.54 6.22
CA VAL A 31 2.34 -4.54 6.24
C VAL A 31 1.66 -4.48 4.87
N ASN A 32 0.43 -4.95 4.80
CA ASN A 32 -0.40 -4.81 3.60
C ASN A 32 -1.27 -3.55 3.71
N THR A 33 -0.91 -2.51 2.98
CA THR A 33 -1.65 -1.23 2.99
C THR A 33 -2.96 -1.27 2.21
N LEU A 34 -3.26 -2.35 1.49
CA LEU A 34 -4.53 -2.55 0.80
C LEU A 34 -5.64 -3.12 1.71
N VAL A 35 -5.30 -3.54 2.93
CA VAL A 35 -6.30 -4.06 3.89
C VAL A 35 -7.32 -2.98 4.21
N GLY A 36 -8.62 -3.32 4.08
CA GLY A 36 -9.73 -2.41 4.36
C GLY A 36 -10.07 -1.45 3.22
N THR A 37 -9.44 -1.54 2.06
CA THR A 37 -9.72 -0.68 0.89
C THR A 37 -10.94 -1.11 0.09
N GLN A 38 -11.50 -2.27 0.41
CA GLN A 38 -12.76 -2.76 -0.14
C GLN A 38 -13.59 -3.45 0.95
N SER A 39 -14.88 -3.14 1.02
CA SER A 39 -15.79 -3.75 1.97
C SER A 39 -17.25 -3.57 1.54
N LYS A 40 -18.18 -4.06 2.34
CA LYS A 40 -19.61 -3.83 2.17
C LYS A 40 -20.06 -2.62 2.96
N TYR A 41 -21.21 -2.05 2.58
CA TYR A 41 -21.79 -0.90 3.27
C TYR A 41 -21.96 -1.13 4.78
N GLU A 42 -22.38 -2.32 5.18
CA GLU A 42 -22.58 -2.71 6.59
C GLU A 42 -21.26 -2.72 7.39
N LEU A 43 -20.14 -2.82 6.71
CA LEU A 43 -18.79 -2.83 7.27
C LEU A 43 -18.02 -1.54 6.97
N SER A 44 -18.73 -0.42 6.80
CA SER A 44 -18.16 0.90 6.51
C SER A 44 -17.43 1.01 5.16
N THR A 45 -17.72 0.15 4.21
CA THR A 45 -17.30 0.23 2.79
C THR A 45 -15.82 0.58 2.58
N GLY A 46 -14.91 -0.07 3.34
CA GLY A 46 -13.48 0.13 3.12
C GLY A 46 -12.99 1.57 3.38
N ASN A 47 -13.05 2.02 4.61
CA ASN A 47 -12.63 3.37 5.02
C ASN A 47 -11.11 3.52 5.14
N THR A 48 -10.34 2.80 4.31
CA THR A 48 -8.88 2.89 4.30
C THR A 48 -8.38 3.04 2.85
N TYR A 49 -7.16 3.50 2.72
CA TYR A 49 -6.48 3.64 1.43
C TYR A 49 -5.01 3.28 1.57
N PRO A 50 -4.32 2.88 0.48
CA PRO A 50 -2.91 2.53 0.53
C PRO A 50 -2.05 3.79 0.68
N ALA A 51 -1.82 4.20 1.92
CA ALA A 51 -1.04 5.39 2.23
C ALA A 51 0.46 5.12 2.12
N THR A 52 1.16 5.87 1.29
CA THR A 52 2.61 5.94 1.26
C THR A 52 3.07 7.15 2.04
N ALA A 53 3.65 6.93 3.23
CA ALA A 53 3.92 7.96 4.23
C ALA A 53 5.40 8.38 4.34
N MET A 54 6.29 7.75 3.58
CA MET A 54 7.71 8.09 3.56
C MET A 54 8.02 9.18 2.53
N PRO A 55 9.01 10.07 2.78
CA PRO A 55 9.78 10.22 4.01
C PRO A 55 9.08 11.05 5.10
N TRP A 56 7.93 11.65 4.81
CA TRP A 56 7.24 12.60 5.69
C TRP A 56 5.91 12.03 6.17
N GLY A 57 5.87 11.51 7.39
CA GLY A 57 4.66 10.93 7.97
C GLY A 57 3.48 11.90 8.20
N MET A 58 3.66 13.19 7.94
CA MET A 58 2.59 14.19 8.00
C MET A 58 1.84 14.34 6.66
N ASN A 59 2.38 13.82 5.57
CA ASN A 59 1.78 13.83 4.25
C ASN A 59 1.79 12.42 3.69
N PHE A 60 0.63 11.93 3.30
CA PHE A 60 0.47 10.64 2.64
C PHE A 60 0.25 10.85 1.14
N TRP A 61 0.75 9.92 0.37
CA TRP A 61 0.40 9.80 -1.04
C TRP A 61 -0.40 8.54 -1.26
N THR A 62 -1.47 8.66 -2.02
CA THR A 62 -2.34 7.53 -2.35
C THR A 62 -2.85 7.63 -3.78
N PRO A 63 -3.02 6.51 -4.51
CA PRO A 63 -3.73 6.55 -5.77
C PRO A 63 -5.18 6.99 -5.55
N GLN A 64 -5.70 7.78 -6.44
CA GLN A 64 -7.09 8.21 -6.47
C GLN A 64 -7.85 7.41 -7.52
N THR A 65 -8.82 6.62 -7.08
CA THR A 65 -9.74 5.89 -7.98
C THR A 65 -11.14 6.49 -7.99
N GLY A 66 -11.51 7.26 -6.96
CA GLY A 66 -12.77 7.97 -6.86
C GLY A 66 -12.81 9.23 -7.71
N GLU A 67 -14.02 9.69 -8.02
CA GLU A 67 -14.27 10.96 -8.73
C GLU A 67 -13.94 12.17 -7.84
N MET A 68 -13.68 13.31 -8.49
CA MET A 68 -13.44 14.57 -7.79
C MET A 68 -14.71 14.96 -6.98
N GLY A 69 -14.50 15.42 -5.75
CA GLY A 69 -15.58 15.72 -4.81
C GLY A 69 -16.11 14.49 -4.06
N ASN A 70 -15.70 13.30 -4.44
CA ASN A 70 -15.94 12.10 -3.68
C ASN A 70 -14.86 11.97 -2.58
N GLY A 71 -15.25 11.77 -1.32
CA GLY A 71 -14.33 11.59 -0.21
C GLY A 71 -13.44 10.35 -0.30
N TRP A 72 -13.78 9.41 -1.18
CA TRP A 72 -13.06 8.17 -1.37
C TRP A 72 -11.86 8.36 -2.28
N THR A 73 -10.69 8.23 -1.72
CA THR A 73 -9.45 8.35 -2.48
C THR A 73 -9.14 7.10 -3.28
N TYR A 74 -9.34 5.91 -2.68
CA TYR A 74 -9.02 4.63 -3.28
C TYR A 74 -10.06 3.55 -2.91
N ARG A 75 -10.42 2.74 -3.91
CA ARG A 75 -11.19 1.50 -3.73
C ARG A 75 -10.55 0.38 -4.51
N TYR A 76 -10.38 -0.76 -3.89
CA TYR A 76 -9.76 -1.93 -4.52
C TYR A 76 -10.58 -2.52 -5.66
N ASP A 77 -11.90 -2.34 -5.69
CA ASP A 77 -12.77 -2.80 -6.78
C ASP A 77 -12.76 -1.89 -8.01
N ALA A 78 -12.04 -0.76 -7.96
CA ALA A 78 -11.91 0.14 -9.08
C ALA A 78 -10.78 -0.31 -10.04
N ASP A 79 -10.96 -0.03 -11.31
CA ASP A 79 -10.06 -0.41 -12.41
C ASP A 79 -9.39 0.78 -13.11
N LYS A 80 -9.69 2.01 -12.64
CA LYS A 80 -9.11 3.26 -13.15
C LYS A 80 -8.48 4.09 -12.06
N ILE A 81 -7.32 4.66 -12.36
CA ILE A 81 -6.66 5.68 -11.54
C ILE A 81 -6.85 7.04 -12.21
N ARG A 82 -7.31 8.03 -11.44
CA ARG A 82 -7.55 9.42 -11.85
C ARG A 82 -6.42 10.37 -11.46
N GLY A 83 -5.54 9.91 -10.59
CA GLY A 83 -4.36 10.65 -10.13
C GLY A 83 -3.74 10.03 -8.89
N PHE A 84 -2.69 10.67 -8.43
CA PHE A 84 -2.05 10.40 -7.14
C PHE A 84 -2.30 11.60 -6.23
N LYS A 85 -3.05 11.38 -5.17
CA LYS A 85 -3.53 12.41 -4.28
C LYS A 85 -2.60 12.56 -3.08
N GLN A 86 -2.25 13.79 -2.78
CA GLN A 86 -1.61 14.14 -1.52
C GLN A 86 -2.70 14.35 -0.47
N THR A 87 -2.54 13.73 0.68
CA THR A 87 -3.46 13.84 1.82
C THR A 87 -2.69 13.83 3.13
N HIS A 88 -3.28 14.37 4.20
CA HIS A 88 -2.78 14.30 5.57
C HIS A 88 -3.82 13.70 6.51
N GLN A 89 -4.93 13.22 5.97
CA GLN A 89 -6.03 12.66 6.74
C GLN A 89 -5.98 11.14 6.74
N PRO A 90 -6.03 10.49 7.91
CA PRO A 90 -5.91 9.04 8.01
C PRO A 90 -7.14 8.27 7.52
N SER A 91 -8.28 8.95 7.36
CA SER A 91 -9.53 8.33 6.91
C SER A 91 -10.28 9.23 5.93
N PRO A 92 -10.81 8.69 4.83
CA PRO A 92 -11.60 9.42 3.85
C PRO A 92 -13.06 9.64 4.29
N TRP A 93 -13.41 9.42 5.53
CA TRP A 93 -14.78 9.51 6.05
C TRP A 93 -15.45 10.88 5.85
N MET A 94 -14.69 11.92 6.03
CA MET A 94 -15.13 13.30 5.77
C MET A 94 -14.29 13.81 4.63
N ASN A 95 -14.87 14.38 3.61
CA ASN A 95 -14.17 14.92 2.44
C ASN A 95 -12.75 15.33 2.77
N ASP A 96 -11.82 14.60 2.18
CA ASP A 96 -10.42 14.70 2.50
C ASP A 96 -9.90 16.14 2.29
N TYR A 97 -9.11 16.62 3.21
CA TYR A 97 -8.37 17.86 3.10
C TYR A 97 -7.13 17.73 2.20
N GLY A 98 -7.16 16.83 1.22
CA GLY A 98 -6.12 16.68 0.22
C GLY A 98 -5.95 17.96 -0.59
N GLN A 99 -4.70 18.42 -0.71
CA GLN A 99 -4.40 19.69 -1.32
C GLN A 99 -4.47 19.63 -2.85
N PHE A 100 -4.02 18.54 -3.43
CA PHE A 100 -3.98 18.36 -4.88
C PHE A 100 -3.79 16.90 -5.27
N SER A 101 -4.03 16.60 -6.54
CA SER A 101 -3.76 15.32 -7.17
C SER A 101 -2.92 15.53 -8.43
N ILE A 102 -1.98 14.63 -8.67
CA ILE A 102 -1.11 14.65 -9.85
C ILE A 102 -1.45 13.43 -10.70
N MET A 103 -1.68 13.65 -11.99
CA MET A 103 -1.82 12.59 -12.98
C MET A 103 -0.81 12.79 -14.11
N PRO A 104 0.13 11.86 -14.33
CA PRO A 104 1.02 11.93 -15.49
C PRO A 104 0.23 11.67 -16.78
N THR A 105 0.50 12.45 -17.81
CA THR A 105 -0.11 12.30 -19.15
C THR A 105 0.97 12.37 -20.21
N THR A 106 0.76 11.67 -21.33
CA THR A 106 1.65 11.68 -22.49
C THR A 106 1.15 12.59 -23.62
N GLU A 107 -0.13 12.94 -23.62
CA GLU A 107 -0.82 13.61 -24.73
C GLU A 107 -1.13 15.11 -24.49
N GLY A 108 -0.35 15.75 -23.61
CA GLY A 108 -0.58 17.16 -23.26
C GLY A 108 -1.61 17.35 -22.14
N LEU A 109 -2.15 18.57 -22.02
CA LEU A 109 -3.06 18.91 -20.93
C LEU A 109 -4.49 18.40 -21.21
N VAL A 110 -4.95 17.49 -20.36
CA VAL A 110 -6.31 16.97 -20.37
C VAL A 110 -7.02 17.41 -19.09
N PHE A 111 -7.95 18.36 -19.22
CA PHE A 111 -8.71 18.91 -18.08
C PHE A 111 -9.83 18.00 -17.62
N ASP A 112 -10.41 17.22 -18.51
CA ASP A 112 -11.47 16.27 -18.21
C ASP A 112 -10.93 15.10 -17.40
N GLU A 113 -11.49 14.89 -16.20
CA GLU A 113 -11.03 13.89 -15.24
C GLU A 113 -11.15 12.46 -15.78
N GLU A 114 -12.27 12.14 -16.43
CA GLU A 114 -12.50 10.82 -16.98
C GLU A 114 -11.60 10.50 -18.19
N LYS A 115 -11.32 11.50 -19.01
CA LYS A 115 -10.45 11.34 -20.18
C LYS A 115 -8.98 11.16 -19.78
N ARG A 116 -8.55 11.77 -18.68
CA ARG A 116 -7.18 11.58 -18.18
C ARG A 116 -7.03 10.36 -17.28
N ALA A 117 -8.15 9.74 -16.85
CA ALA A 117 -8.10 8.53 -16.04
C ALA A 117 -7.49 7.36 -16.82
N SER A 118 -6.61 6.61 -16.18
CA SER A 118 -5.93 5.47 -16.79
C SER A 118 -6.37 4.16 -16.18
N TRP A 119 -6.64 3.19 -17.03
CA TRP A 119 -6.84 1.81 -16.61
C TRP A 119 -5.57 1.25 -15.98
N PHE A 120 -5.74 0.39 -14.99
CA PHE A 120 -4.66 -0.33 -14.35
C PHE A 120 -5.09 -1.74 -13.96
N SER A 121 -4.12 -2.55 -13.52
CA SER A 121 -4.39 -3.89 -13.02
C SER A 121 -3.70 -4.11 -11.67
N HIS A 122 -4.43 -4.65 -10.72
CA HIS A 122 -3.90 -5.04 -9.41
C HIS A 122 -2.79 -6.11 -9.50
N LYS A 123 -2.71 -6.87 -10.60
CA LYS A 123 -1.61 -7.81 -10.82
C LYS A 123 -0.23 -7.13 -10.92
N GLY A 124 -0.21 -5.87 -11.31
CA GLY A 124 1.00 -5.06 -11.40
C GLY A 124 1.11 -3.98 -10.32
N GLU A 125 0.18 -3.97 -9.36
CA GLU A 125 0.17 -3.02 -8.26
C GLU A 125 1.05 -3.50 -7.11
N VAL A 126 1.88 -2.61 -6.59
CA VAL A 126 2.65 -2.82 -5.36
C VAL A 126 2.34 -1.66 -4.42
N ALA A 127 1.83 -1.98 -3.24
CA ALA A 127 1.48 -1.00 -2.23
C ALA A 127 2.13 -1.36 -0.89
N THR A 128 3.07 -0.54 -0.46
CA THR A 128 3.76 -0.66 0.82
C THR A 128 3.69 0.68 1.57
N PRO A 129 4.00 0.74 2.86
CA PRO A 129 3.99 2.00 3.61
C PRO A 129 4.99 3.05 3.10
N TYR A 130 5.98 2.64 2.33
CA TYR A 130 7.07 3.49 1.85
C TYR A 130 7.18 3.56 0.33
N TYR A 131 6.38 2.77 -0.40
CA TYR A 131 6.47 2.70 -1.86
C TYR A 131 5.15 2.27 -2.49
N TYR A 132 4.76 2.95 -3.55
CA TYR A 132 3.63 2.56 -4.39
C TYR A 132 4.05 2.50 -5.85
N LYS A 133 3.65 1.43 -6.54
CA LYS A 133 3.91 1.24 -7.97
C LYS A 133 2.68 0.67 -8.65
N VAL A 134 2.37 1.20 -9.81
CA VAL A 134 1.31 0.71 -10.70
C VAL A 134 1.68 0.98 -12.15
N TYR A 135 1.21 0.15 -13.06
CA TYR A 135 1.34 0.36 -14.50
C TYR A 135 0.06 0.98 -15.03
N LEU A 136 0.16 2.18 -15.61
CA LEU A 136 -0.95 2.92 -16.21
C LEU A 136 -1.03 2.62 -17.71
N CYS A 137 -2.16 2.10 -18.18
CA CYS A 137 -2.30 1.66 -19.57
C CYS A 137 -2.16 2.80 -20.59
N LEU A 138 -2.59 4.02 -20.26
CA LEU A 138 -2.46 5.19 -21.16
C LEU A 138 -1.01 5.61 -21.42
N LEU A 139 -0.06 5.20 -20.59
CA LEU A 139 1.36 5.50 -20.79
C LEU A 139 2.07 4.52 -21.73
N TYR A 140 1.37 3.47 -22.18
CA TYR A 140 1.96 2.42 -23.04
C TYR A 140 1.37 2.38 -24.45
N THR A 141 0.48 3.32 -24.81
CA THR A 141 -0.20 3.36 -26.13
C THR A 141 0.46 4.32 -27.11
N SER A 142 1.76 4.51 -27.03
CA SER A 142 2.53 5.27 -28.04
C SER A 142 3.48 4.39 -28.81
#